data_a16c6f76e79235631f70a07674715e5f
#
_entry.id   a16c6f76e79235631f70a07674715e5f
#
_cell.length_a   1.000
_cell.length_b   1.000
_cell.length_c   1.000
_cell.angle_alpha   90.00
_cell.angle_beta   90.00
_cell.angle_gamma   90.00
#
_symmetry.space_group_name_H-M   'P 1'
#
loop_
_entity.id
_entity.type
_entity.pdbx_description
1 polymer ?
#
loop_
_entity_poly.entity_id
_entity_poly.type
_entity_poly.pdbx_seq_one_letter_code
_entity_poly.pdbx_strand_id
1 'polypeptide(L)'
;MGIIQSPTISTLNHFYEISGVEVGQHFYWQIGGFQVHAQVLITSWVVIAVLLGSAAIAVRDPQTIPTGGQNFVEYVLEFIRDLTRTQIGEEEYGSWVPFIGTMFLFIFVSNWSGALLPWGILKLPHGELAAPTNDINTTVALALLTSAAYFYAGLTKKGLSYFGRYIQPTPILLPINILEDFTKPLSLSFRLFGNILADELVVAVPVSLVPLVVPIPVMFLGLFTSGIQALIFATLAAAYIGESMEGHH
;
A
#
# COMPACT_ATOMS: atom_id res chain seq x y z
N MET A 1 -3.99 -26.99 -47.85
CA MET A 1 -4.58 -25.65 -47.68
C MET A 1 -3.87 -25.00 -46.54
N GLY A 2 -2.74 -24.33 -46.83
CA GLY A 2 -1.81 -23.78 -45.82
C GLY A 2 -2.36 -22.47 -45.30
N ILE A 3 -2.48 -22.39 -43.98
CA ILE A 3 -2.79 -21.13 -43.25
C ILE A 3 -1.51 -20.31 -43.27
N ILE A 4 -1.52 -19.21 -44.01
CA ILE A 4 -0.47 -18.20 -44.01
C ILE A 4 -0.50 -17.52 -42.62
N GLN A 5 0.42 -17.91 -41.75
CA GLN A 5 0.71 -17.14 -40.54
C GLN A 5 1.34 -15.82 -40.99
N SER A 6 0.62 -14.72 -40.78
CA SER A 6 1.10 -13.39 -41.10
C SER A 6 2.32 -13.05 -40.21
N PRO A 7 3.45 -12.64 -40.83
CA PRO A 7 4.70 -12.33 -40.09
C PRO A 7 4.58 -11.13 -39.13
N THR A 8 3.46 -10.44 -39.17
CA THR A 8 3.21 -9.23 -38.36
C THR A 8 2.98 -9.52 -36.86
N ILE A 9 2.49 -10.72 -36.50
CA ILE A 9 2.21 -11.07 -35.11
C ILE A 9 3.49 -11.51 -34.38
N SER A 10 4.41 -12.20 -35.11
CA SER A 10 5.68 -12.63 -34.53
C SER A 10 6.65 -11.45 -34.26
N THR A 11 6.60 -10.42 -35.11
CA THR A 11 7.41 -9.20 -34.93
C THR A 11 6.86 -8.30 -33.80
N LEU A 12 5.56 -8.25 -33.58
CA LEU A 12 4.99 -7.53 -32.46
C LEU A 12 5.34 -8.20 -31.13
N ASN A 13 5.31 -9.53 -31.03
CA ASN A 13 5.74 -10.23 -29.82
C ASN A 13 7.22 -9.98 -29.48
N HIS A 14 8.08 -9.80 -30.49
CA HIS A 14 9.50 -9.47 -30.27
C HIS A 14 9.73 -8.04 -29.79
N PHE A 15 8.82 -7.10 -30.05
CA PHE A 15 8.89 -5.74 -29.51
C PHE A 15 8.46 -5.66 -28.04
N TYR A 16 7.67 -6.61 -27.53
CA TYR A 16 7.31 -6.71 -26.12
C TYR A 16 8.36 -7.46 -25.28
N GLU A 17 9.33 -8.12 -25.90
CA GLU A 17 10.51 -8.73 -25.24
C GLU A 17 11.66 -7.74 -25.00
N ILE A 18 11.46 -6.44 -25.17
CA ILE A 18 12.46 -5.45 -24.82
C ILE A 18 12.55 -5.36 -23.30
N SER A 19 13.59 -6.03 -22.82
CA SER A 19 14.14 -5.96 -21.45
C SER A 19 13.26 -6.44 -20.31
N GLY A 20 13.21 -7.76 -20.07
CA GLY A 20 13.10 -8.31 -18.70
C GLY A 20 11.91 -7.92 -17.82
N VAL A 21 11.04 -7.09 -18.28
CA VAL A 21 9.79 -6.71 -17.62
C VAL A 21 8.65 -7.43 -18.34
N GLU A 22 8.44 -8.68 -18.02
CA GLU A 22 7.21 -9.38 -18.38
C GLU A 22 6.05 -8.80 -17.55
N VAL A 23 5.51 -7.69 -18.04
CA VAL A 23 4.26 -7.14 -17.50
C VAL A 23 3.15 -8.12 -17.85
N GLY A 24 2.79 -9.01 -16.91
CA GLY A 24 1.55 -9.77 -17.07
C GLY A 24 1.56 -11.26 -16.81
N GLN A 25 2.65 -11.91 -16.44
CA GLN A 25 2.59 -13.30 -15.99
C GLN A 25 2.40 -13.37 -14.48
N HIS A 26 1.16 -13.26 -14.03
CA HIS A 26 0.79 -13.40 -12.63
C HIS A 26 0.39 -14.85 -12.32
N PHE A 27 0.88 -15.37 -11.22
CA PHE A 27 0.53 -16.69 -10.74
C PHE A 27 -0.85 -16.65 -10.07
N TYR A 28 -1.83 -17.33 -10.70
CA TYR A 28 -3.20 -17.40 -10.20
C TYR A 28 -3.51 -18.78 -9.64
N TRP A 29 -4.13 -18.83 -8.46
CA TRP A 29 -4.80 -20.03 -7.96
C TRP A 29 -6.29 -19.98 -8.30
N GLN A 30 -6.79 -21.06 -8.88
CA GLN A 30 -8.23 -21.23 -9.08
C GLN A 30 -8.81 -22.01 -7.91
N ILE A 31 -9.56 -21.34 -7.07
CA ILE A 31 -10.26 -21.95 -5.94
C ILE A 31 -11.76 -21.79 -6.16
N GLY A 32 -12.45 -22.88 -6.52
CA GLY A 32 -13.92 -22.89 -6.63
C GLY A 32 -14.52 -21.88 -7.61
N GLY A 33 -13.81 -21.55 -8.72
CA GLY A 33 -14.28 -20.59 -9.73
C GLY A 33 -13.80 -19.13 -9.52
N PHE A 34 -13.11 -18.84 -8.43
CA PHE A 34 -12.44 -17.56 -8.20
C PHE A 34 -10.97 -17.65 -8.56
N GLN A 35 -10.48 -16.66 -9.28
CA GLN A 35 -9.04 -16.49 -9.55
C GLN A 35 -8.43 -15.64 -8.45
N VAL A 36 -7.53 -16.22 -7.66
CA VAL A 36 -6.81 -15.54 -6.59
C VAL A 36 -5.37 -15.31 -7.03
N HIS A 37 -4.86 -14.09 -6.87
CA HIS A 37 -3.47 -13.75 -7.10
C HIS A 37 -2.58 -14.41 -6.02
N ALA A 38 -2.10 -15.62 -6.29
CA ALA A 38 -1.28 -16.38 -5.35
C ALA A 38 0.04 -15.67 -5.01
N GLN A 39 0.63 -15.00 -5.98
CA GLN A 39 1.85 -14.20 -5.83
C GLN A 39 1.70 -13.14 -4.74
N VAL A 40 0.65 -12.31 -4.82
CA VAL A 40 0.38 -11.24 -3.86
C VAL A 40 0.12 -11.80 -2.46
N LEU A 41 -0.58 -12.94 -2.38
CA LEU A 41 -0.90 -13.59 -1.12
C LEU A 41 0.38 -14.09 -0.44
N ILE A 42 1.26 -14.77 -1.17
CA ILE A 42 2.53 -15.28 -0.65
C ILE A 42 3.42 -14.12 -0.17
N THR A 43 3.60 -13.08 -1.00
CA THR A 43 4.44 -11.93 -0.64
C THR A 43 3.87 -11.15 0.54
N SER A 44 2.55 -10.99 0.64
CA SER A 44 1.89 -10.39 1.80
C SER A 44 2.14 -11.19 3.08
N TRP A 45 2.04 -12.53 3.03
CA TRP A 45 2.34 -13.38 4.18
C TRP A 45 3.81 -13.28 4.61
N VAL A 46 4.74 -13.18 3.65
CA VAL A 46 6.16 -12.97 3.95
C VAL A 46 6.37 -11.64 4.67
N VAL A 47 5.76 -10.56 4.18
CA VAL A 47 5.84 -9.24 4.82
C VAL A 47 5.28 -9.27 6.23
N ILE A 48 4.12 -9.90 6.45
CA ILE A 48 3.51 -10.06 7.76
C ILE A 48 4.42 -10.87 8.69
N ALA A 49 4.99 -11.98 8.20
CA ALA A 49 5.91 -12.81 8.99
C ALA A 49 7.18 -12.05 9.39
N VAL A 50 7.73 -11.23 8.48
CA VAL A 50 8.90 -10.37 8.76
C VAL A 50 8.57 -9.32 9.81
N LEU A 51 7.41 -8.64 9.70
CA LEU A 51 6.95 -7.66 10.68
C LEU A 51 6.75 -8.26 12.06
N LEU A 52 5.99 -9.34 12.15
CA LEU A 52 5.71 -10.01 13.43
C LEU A 52 6.98 -10.63 14.02
N GLY A 53 7.82 -11.25 13.18
CA GLY A 53 9.08 -11.83 13.60
C GLY A 53 10.07 -10.78 14.15
N SER A 54 10.23 -9.66 13.44
CA SER A 54 11.11 -8.56 13.88
C SER A 54 10.62 -7.93 15.19
N ALA A 55 9.31 -7.70 15.31
CA ALA A 55 8.72 -7.18 16.53
C ALA A 55 8.88 -8.17 17.71
N ALA A 56 8.61 -9.46 17.49
CA ALA A 56 8.76 -10.48 18.51
C ALA A 56 10.22 -10.63 19.00
N ILE A 57 11.19 -10.54 18.08
CA ILE A 57 12.62 -10.59 18.44
C ILE A 57 13.04 -9.32 19.21
N ALA A 58 12.59 -8.15 18.76
CA ALA A 58 12.97 -6.88 19.36
C ALA A 58 12.41 -6.69 20.79
N VAL A 59 11.24 -7.30 21.09
CA VAL A 59 10.54 -7.16 22.39
C VAL A 59 10.63 -8.45 23.23
N ARG A 60 11.56 -9.34 22.89
CA ARG A 60 11.68 -10.64 23.58
C ARG A 60 11.96 -10.52 25.08
N ASP A 61 12.81 -9.56 25.48
CA ASP A 61 13.16 -9.29 26.87
C ASP A 61 12.91 -7.80 27.17
N PRO A 62 11.66 -7.41 27.49
CA PRO A 62 11.30 -5.99 27.68
C PRO A 62 12.01 -5.41 28.90
N GLN A 63 12.85 -4.40 28.68
CA GLN A 63 13.58 -3.68 29.71
C GLN A 63 12.87 -2.36 30.03
N THR A 64 12.95 -1.93 31.29
CA THR A 64 12.40 -0.65 31.75
C THR A 64 13.05 0.55 31.06
N ILE A 65 14.34 0.41 30.71
CA ILE A 65 15.09 1.36 29.87
C ILE A 65 15.38 0.63 28.56
N PRO A 66 14.70 0.99 27.47
CA PRO A 66 14.83 0.29 26.22
C PRO A 66 16.21 0.43 25.61
N THR A 67 16.78 -0.68 25.12
CA THR A 67 18.07 -0.72 24.44
C THR A 67 17.98 -1.45 23.12
N GLY A 68 18.79 -1.08 22.14
CA GLY A 68 18.90 -1.78 20.86
C GLY A 68 17.59 -1.83 20.07
N GLY A 69 17.15 -3.04 19.73
CA GLY A 69 15.95 -3.28 18.90
C GLY A 69 14.65 -2.81 19.56
N GLN A 70 14.53 -2.96 20.87
CA GLN A 70 13.36 -2.48 21.63
C GLN A 70 13.22 -0.96 21.51
N ASN A 71 14.31 -0.21 21.66
CA ASN A 71 14.29 1.25 21.52
C ASN A 71 13.83 1.70 20.12
N PHE A 72 14.24 0.98 19.07
CA PHE A 72 13.78 1.27 17.71
C PHE A 72 12.27 1.03 17.55
N VAL A 73 11.75 -0.10 18.04
CA VAL A 73 10.32 -0.42 17.94
C VAL A 73 9.48 0.57 18.76
N GLU A 74 9.92 0.93 19.96
CA GLU A 74 9.24 1.94 20.79
C GLU A 74 9.22 3.31 20.11
N TYR A 75 10.34 3.74 19.50
CA TYR A 75 10.41 4.98 18.75
C TYR A 75 9.43 5.01 17.57
N VAL A 76 9.34 3.90 16.82
CA VAL A 76 8.38 3.78 15.71
C VAL A 76 6.94 3.83 16.23
N LEU A 77 6.64 3.18 17.35
CA LEU A 77 5.30 3.21 17.96
C LEU A 77 4.95 4.62 18.48
N GLU A 78 5.90 5.32 19.07
CA GLU A 78 5.72 6.70 19.53
C GLU A 78 5.45 7.64 18.34
N PHE A 79 6.22 7.50 17.27
CA PHE A 79 6.00 8.24 16.03
C PHE A 79 4.59 8.01 15.44
N ILE A 80 4.13 6.76 15.39
CA ILE A 80 2.77 6.43 14.91
C ILE A 80 1.71 7.02 15.85
N ARG A 81 1.94 6.97 17.14
CA ARG A 81 1.05 7.55 18.15
C ARG A 81 0.91 9.06 17.97
N ASP A 82 2.01 9.77 17.81
CA ASP A 82 2.03 11.21 17.62
C ASP A 82 1.34 11.61 16.31
N LEU A 83 1.60 10.86 15.24
CA LEU A 83 0.91 11.05 13.95
C LEU A 83 -0.60 10.88 14.11
N THR A 84 -1.03 9.80 14.76
CA THR A 84 -2.45 9.51 14.96
C THR A 84 -3.11 10.56 15.86
N ARG A 85 -2.43 10.98 16.93
CA ARG A 85 -2.90 12.02 17.86
C ARG A 85 -3.09 13.36 17.16
N THR A 86 -2.16 13.74 16.29
CA THR A 86 -2.22 14.99 15.53
C THR A 86 -3.39 15.04 14.57
N GLN A 87 -3.79 13.90 13.98
CA GLN A 87 -4.83 13.84 12.96
C GLN A 87 -6.23 13.55 13.54
N ILE A 88 -6.30 12.74 14.60
CA ILE A 88 -7.60 12.28 15.15
C ILE A 88 -8.00 13.11 16.40
N GLY A 89 -7.02 13.72 17.08
CA GLY A 89 -7.24 14.47 18.31
C GLY A 89 -6.95 13.64 19.56
N GLU A 90 -6.84 14.33 20.71
CA GLU A 90 -6.34 13.76 21.97
C GLU A 90 -7.28 12.74 22.62
N GLU A 91 -8.57 12.83 22.38
CA GLU A 91 -9.56 11.99 23.07
C GLU A 91 -9.69 10.59 22.48
N GLU A 92 -9.60 10.46 21.16
CA GLU A 92 -9.97 9.22 20.44
C GLU A 92 -8.78 8.50 19.79
N TYR A 93 -7.60 9.15 19.69
CA TYR A 93 -6.46 8.59 18.95
C TYR A 93 -6.04 7.21 19.44
N GLY A 94 -6.13 6.94 20.77
CA GLY A 94 -5.65 5.70 21.37
C GLY A 94 -6.27 4.44 20.76
N SER A 95 -7.56 4.50 20.42
CA SER A 95 -8.29 3.38 19.81
C SER A 95 -7.85 3.11 18.36
N TRP A 96 -7.34 4.13 17.66
CA TRP A 96 -6.98 4.07 16.25
C TRP A 96 -5.49 3.85 15.98
N VAL A 97 -4.63 4.01 17.00
CA VAL A 97 -3.17 3.76 16.89
C VAL A 97 -2.86 2.36 16.32
N PRO A 98 -3.50 1.25 16.78
CA PRO A 98 -3.21 -0.07 16.23
C PRO A 98 -3.57 -0.19 14.75
N PHE A 99 -4.69 0.40 14.32
CA PHE A 99 -5.13 0.37 12.93
C PHE A 99 -4.19 1.17 12.02
N ILE A 100 -3.93 2.43 12.37
CA ILE A 100 -3.03 3.30 11.60
C ILE A 100 -1.61 2.74 11.58
N GLY A 101 -1.14 2.21 12.71
CA GLY A 101 0.18 1.60 12.83
C GLY A 101 0.34 0.35 11.96
N THR A 102 -0.64 -0.53 11.93
CA THR A 102 -0.59 -1.72 11.07
C THR A 102 -0.61 -1.35 9.60
N MET A 103 -1.44 -0.37 9.21
CA MET A 103 -1.47 0.14 7.83
C MET A 103 -0.14 0.75 7.42
N PHE A 104 0.41 1.64 8.25
CA PHE A 104 1.71 2.27 8.00
C PHE A 104 2.83 1.25 7.84
N LEU A 105 2.98 0.36 8.83
CA LEU A 105 4.06 -0.64 8.84
C LEU A 105 3.92 -1.63 7.69
N PHE A 106 2.71 -2.09 7.38
CA PHE A 106 2.48 -3.01 6.27
C PHE A 106 2.85 -2.37 4.94
N ILE A 107 2.38 -1.15 4.66
CA ILE A 107 2.68 -0.45 3.41
C ILE A 107 4.18 -0.13 3.33
N PHE A 108 4.78 0.35 4.43
CA PHE A 108 6.20 0.70 4.49
C PHE A 108 7.08 -0.51 4.18
N VAL A 109 6.87 -1.64 4.87
CA VAL A 109 7.67 -2.85 4.65
C VAL A 109 7.36 -3.49 3.30
N SER A 110 6.11 -3.46 2.83
CA SER A 110 5.75 -3.93 1.49
C SER A 110 6.48 -3.15 0.40
N ASN A 111 6.48 -1.84 0.48
CA ASN A 111 7.17 -0.98 -0.48
C ASN A 111 8.69 -1.20 -0.44
N TRP A 112 9.27 -1.25 0.75
CA TRP A 112 10.70 -1.50 0.91
C TRP A 112 11.10 -2.90 0.50
N SER A 113 10.24 -3.90 0.69
CA SER A 113 10.51 -5.26 0.23
C SER A 113 10.67 -5.34 -1.28
N GLY A 114 9.94 -4.52 -2.04
CA GLY A 114 10.06 -4.43 -3.50
C GLY A 114 11.46 -4.02 -3.97
N ALA A 115 12.11 -3.11 -3.24
CA ALA A 115 13.43 -2.61 -3.59
C ALA A 115 14.58 -3.39 -2.92
N LEU A 116 14.40 -3.91 -1.70
CA LEU A 116 15.46 -4.55 -0.92
C LEU A 116 15.54 -6.06 -1.13
N LEU A 117 14.41 -6.72 -1.38
CA LEU A 117 14.40 -8.16 -1.63
C LEU A 117 14.55 -8.41 -3.13
N PRO A 118 15.55 -9.20 -3.53
CA PRO A 118 15.74 -9.53 -4.93
C PRO A 118 14.71 -10.58 -5.38
N TRP A 119 13.47 -10.17 -5.51
CA TRP A 119 12.36 -11.04 -5.92
C TRP A 119 12.62 -11.71 -7.26
N GLY A 120 13.34 -11.06 -8.19
CA GLY A 120 13.74 -11.63 -9.47
C GLY A 120 14.69 -12.83 -9.40
N ILE A 121 15.31 -13.10 -8.23
CA ILE A 121 16.11 -14.32 -8.01
C ILE A 121 15.20 -15.52 -7.70
N LEU A 122 14.05 -15.28 -7.10
CA LEU A 122 13.05 -16.29 -6.78
C LEU A 122 12.12 -16.52 -7.98
N LYS A 123 12.66 -17.13 -9.04
CA LYS A 123 11.86 -17.50 -10.21
C LYS A 123 10.94 -18.65 -9.85
N LEU A 124 9.66 -18.38 -9.78
CA LEU A 124 8.63 -19.43 -9.75
C LEU A 124 8.41 -19.98 -11.16
N PRO A 125 7.91 -21.24 -11.30
CA PRO A 125 7.67 -21.87 -12.60
C PRO A 125 6.71 -21.09 -13.53
N HIS A 126 5.95 -20.14 -12.98
CA HIS A 126 4.91 -19.37 -13.68
C HIS A 126 4.81 -17.92 -13.20
N GLY A 127 5.92 -17.18 -13.15
CA GLY A 127 5.90 -15.75 -12.84
C GLY A 127 6.98 -15.30 -11.85
N GLU A 128 7.20 -14.00 -11.79
CA GLU A 128 8.15 -13.38 -10.85
C GLU A 128 7.40 -12.88 -9.61
N LEU A 129 8.03 -13.00 -8.44
CA LEU A 129 7.49 -12.42 -7.22
C LEU A 129 7.71 -10.90 -7.23
N ALA A 130 6.68 -10.15 -6.88
CA ALA A 130 6.74 -8.70 -6.74
C ALA A 130 6.22 -8.28 -5.36
N ALA A 131 6.50 -7.03 -4.96
CA ALA A 131 5.98 -6.50 -3.72
C ALA A 131 4.44 -6.54 -3.70
N PRO A 132 3.80 -6.78 -2.53
CA PRO A 132 2.34 -6.84 -2.44
C PRO A 132 1.64 -5.57 -2.95
N THR A 133 2.25 -4.43 -2.72
CA THR A 133 1.72 -3.10 -3.09
C THR A 133 1.89 -2.76 -4.57
N ASN A 134 2.60 -3.60 -5.34
CA ASN A 134 2.69 -3.49 -6.80
C ASN A 134 1.42 -3.99 -7.51
N ASP A 135 0.52 -4.65 -6.80
CA ASP A 135 -0.77 -5.07 -7.34
C ASP A 135 -1.86 -4.03 -7.00
N ILE A 136 -2.58 -3.58 -8.02
CA ILE A 136 -3.68 -2.62 -7.87
C ILE A 136 -4.79 -3.17 -6.95
N ASN A 137 -5.03 -4.48 -6.94
CA ASN A 137 -6.05 -5.09 -6.08
C ASN A 137 -5.68 -4.93 -4.61
N THR A 138 -4.39 -5.06 -4.25
CA THR A 138 -3.91 -4.83 -2.89
C THR A 138 -4.07 -3.37 -2.48
N THR A 139 -3.70 -2.44 -3.34
CA THR A 139 -3.83 -1.00 -3.04
C THR A 139 -5.28 -0.56 -2.93
N VAL A 140 -6.17 -1.10 -3.78
CA VAL A 140 -7.62 -0.90 -3.69
C VAL A 140 -8.17 -1.50 -2.40
N ALA A 141 -7.75 -2.72 -2.02
CA ALA A 141 -8.20 -3.36 -0.78
C ALA A 141 -7.81 -2.54 0.46
N LEU A 142 -6.57 -2.02 0.53
CA LEU A 142 -6.12 -1.14 1.62
C LEU A 142 -6.91 0.18 1.66
N ALA A 143 -7.19 0.77 0.51
CA ALA A 143 -7.98 1.98 0.40
C ALA A 143 -9.44 1.75 0.82
N LEU A 144 -10.05 0.64 0.42
CA LEU A 144 -11.40 0.26 0.84
C LEU A 144 -11.47 -0.07 2.33
N LEU A 145 -10.43 -0.70 2.89
CA LEU A 145 -10.34 -0.95 4.32
C LEU A 145 -10.28 0.36 5.12
N THR A 146 -9.51 1.34 4.63
CA THR A 146 -9.48 2.71 5.20
C THR A 146 -10.86 3.37 5.10
N SER A 147 -11.53 3.22 3.96
CA SER A 147 -12.89 3.74 3.75
C SER A 147 -13.89 3.11 4.74
N ALA A 148 -13.86 1.79 4.91
CA ALA A 148 -14.69 1.10 5.90
C ALA A 148 -14.39 1.58 7.33
N ALA A 149 -13.11 1.83 7.65
CA ALA A 149 -12.70 2.31 8.96
C ALA A 149 -13.25 3.72 9.27
N TYR A 150 -13.17 4.67 8.35
CA TYR A 150 -13.70 6.01 8.61
C TYR A 150 -15.24 6.02 8.64
N PHE A 151 -15.94 5.20 7.84
CA PHE A 151 -17.37 5.03 7.99
C PHE A 151 -17.75 4.43 9.34
N TYR A 152 -17.00 3.41 9.78
CA TYR A 152 -17.20 2.81 11.09
C TYR A 152 -16.98 3.83 12.21
N ALA A 153 -15.91 4.63 12.14
CA ALA A 153 -15.61 5.69 13.11
C ALA A 153 -16.74 6.73 13.19
N GLY A 154 -17.22 7.21 12.05
CA GLY A 154 -18.32 8.16 11.99
C GLY A 154 -19.64 7.60 12.53
N LEU A 155 -19.97 6.36 12.18
CA LEU A 155 -21.18 5.69 12.66
C LEU A 155 -21.15 5.40 14.15
N THR A 156 -20.03 4.97 14.70
CA THR A 156 -19.90 4.68 16.15
C THR A 156 -20.03 5.94 17.00
N LYS A 157 -19.51 7.08 16.51
CA LYS A 157 -19.52 8.33 17.28
C LYS A 157 -20.84 9.13 17.11
N LYS A 158 -21.38 9.20 15.91
CA LYS A 158 -22.56 10.02 15.57
C LYS A 158 -23.84 9.22 15.34
N GLY A 159 -23.75 7.90 15.25
CA GLY A 159 -24.88 7.04 14.91
C GLY A 159 -25.47 7.40 13.55
N LEU A 160 -26.81 7.33 13.44
CA LEU A 160 -27.52 7.67 12.18
C LEU A 160 -27.44 9.15 11.80
N SER A 161 -27.10 10.03 12.77
CA SER A 161 -26.85 11.46 12.50
C SER A 161 -25.65 11.70 11.57
N TYR A 162 -24.74 10.72 11.45
CA TYR A 162 -23.62 10.77 10.51
C TYR A 162 -24.07 11.03 9.07
N PHE A 163 -25.19 10.45 8.65
CA PHE A 163 -25.74 10.66 7.30
C PHE A 163 -26.32 12.05 7.09
N GLY A 164 -26.59 12.80 8.17
CA GLY A 164 -27.01 14.20 8.09
C GLY A 164 -26.01 15.11 7.39
N ARG A 165 -24.70 14.77 7.45
CA ARG A 165 -23.63 15.53 6.78
C ARG A 165 -23.81 15.62 5.25
N TYR A 166 -24.44 14.62 4.63
CA TYR A 166 -24.67 14.62 3.18
C TYR A 166 -25.70 15.66 2.75
N ILE A 167 -26.60 16.04 3.64
CA ILE A 167 -27.71 16.96 3.36
C ILE A 167 -27.37 18.38 3.81
N GLN A 168 -26.41 18.53 4.73
CA GLN A 168 -25.99 19.83 5.26
C GLN A 168 -24.83 20.41 4.43
N PRO A 169 -24.75 21.77 4.23
CA PRO A 169 -25.73 22.79 4.64
C PRO A 169 -26.94 22.87 3.71
N THR A 170 -26.89 22.29 2.51
CA THR A 170 -27.99 22.31 1.55
C THR A 170 -28.13 20.96 0.84
N PRO A 171 -29.37 20.47 0.56
CA PRO A 171 -29.57 19.21 -0.17
C PRO A 171 -28.94 19.17 -1.58
N ILE A 172 -28.66 20.31 -2.17
CA ILE A 172 -28.00 20.44 -3.47
C ILE A 172 -26.55 19.92 -3.47
N LEU A 173 -25.88 19.89 -2.30
CA LEU A 173 -24.52 19.38 -2.14
C LEU A 173 -24.45 17.85 -1.97
N LEU A 174 -25.58 17.19 -1.82
CA LEU A 174 -25.63 15.72 -1.63
C LEU A 174 -24.85 14.94 -2.70
N PRO A 175 -24.97 15.21 -4.02
CA PRO A 175 -24.20 14.48 -5.02
C PRO A 175 -22.69 14.70 -4.88
N ILE A 176 -22.26 15.91 -4.49
CA ILE A 176 -20.85 16.26 -4.32
C ILE A 176 -20.27 15.56 -3.10
N ASN A 177 -20.98 15.55 -1.98
CA ASN A 177 -20.56 14.90 -0.75
C ASN A 177 -20.44 13.37 -0.92
N ILE A 178 -21.38 12.76 -1.65
CA ILE A 178 -21.29 11.32 -1.99
C ILE A 178 -20.08 11.06 -2.90
N LEU A 179 -19.88 11.89 -3.92
CA LEU A 179 -18.74 11.76 -4.84
C LEU A 179 -17.40 11.89 -4.11
N GLU A 180 -17.31 12.78 -3.13
CA GLU A 180 -16.14 12.95 -2.29
C GLU A 180 -15.76 11.67 -1.55
N ASP A 181 -16.74 10.99 -0.92
CA ASP A 181 -16.49 9.74 -0.21
C ASP A 181 -16.03 8.58 -1.12
N PHE A 182 -16.43 8.60 -2.40
CA PHE A 182 -15.88 7.67 -3.40
C PHE A 182 -14.48 8.08 -3.86
N THR A 183 -14.22 9.37 -3.95
CA THR A 183 -12.94 9.89 -4.44
C THR A 183 -11.82 9.67 -3.42
N LYS A 184 -12.11 9.69 -2.12
CA LYS A 184 -11.12 9.47 -1.04
C LYS A 184 -10.38 8.13 -1.20
N PRO A 185 -11.04 6.96 -1.20
CA PRO A 185 -10.36 5.68 -1.38
C PRO A 185 -9.73 5.53 -2.77
N LEU A 186 -10.38 6.05 -3.80
CA LEU A 186 -9.83 6.01 -5.16
C LEU A 186 -8.51 6.75 -5.25
N SER A 187 -8.44 7.95 -4.69
CA SER A 187 -7.22 8.77 -4.64
C SER A 187 -6.10 8.08 -3.86
N LEU A 188 -6.41 7.46 -2.70
CA LEU A 188 -5.43 6.70 -1.91
C LEU A 188 -4.85 5.52 -2.69
N SER A 189 -5.71 4.73 -3.34
CA SER A 189 -5.32 3.57 -4.12
C SER A 189 -4.42 3.94 -5.30
N PHE A 190 -4.86 4.90 -6.13
CA PHE A 190 -4.08 5.32 -7.30
C PHE A 190 -2.75 5.99 -6.93
N ARG A 191 -2.71 6.72 -5.82
CA ARG A 191 -1.47 7.34 -5.35
C ARG A 191 -0.46 6.28 -4.93
N LEU A 192 -0.90 5.26 -4.16
CA LEU A 192 -0.03 4.18 -3.72
C LEU A 192 0.46 3.34 -4.89
N PHE A 193 -0.44 2.87 -5.73
CA PHE A 193 -0.11 2.08 -6.92
C PHE A 193 0.75 2.84 -7.92
N GLY A 194 0.34 4.08 -8.25
CA GLY A 194 1.03 4.90 -9.25
C GLY A 194 2.45 5.27 -8.84
N ASN A 195 2.72 5.48 -7.55
CA ASN A 195 4.07 5.75 -7.06
C ASN A 195 4.98 4.53 -7.23
N ILE A 196 4.50 3.34 -6.87
CA ILE A 196 5.28 2.10 -7.00
C ILE A 196 5.54 1.76 -8.47
N LEU A 197 4.51 1.89 -9.32
CA LEU A 197 4.67 1.69 -10.76
C LEU A 197 5.67 2.68 -11.37
N ALA A 198 5.64 3.94 -10.92
CA ALA A 198 6.61 4.95 -11.36
C ALA A 198 8.03 4.59 -10.92
N ASP A 199 8.23 4.14 -9.68
CA ASP A 199 9.53 3.72 -9.16
C ASP A 199 10.10 2.54 -9.96
N GLU A 200 9.29 1.55 -10.31
CA GLU A 200 9.72 0.42 -11.15
C GLU A 200 10.12 0.85 -12.57
N LEU A 201 9.31 1.69 -13.21
CA LEU A 201 9.59 2.19 -14.55
C LEU A 201 10.85 3.07 -14.58
N VAL A 202 11.03 3.92 -13.56
CA VAL A 202 12.20 4.81 -13.45
C VAL A 202 13.48 4.00 -13.21
N VAL A 203 13.43 2.85 -12.54
CA VAL A 203 14.59 1.95 -12.37
C VAL A 203 14.86 1.14 -13.65
N ALA A 204 13.84 0.68 -14.35
CA ALA A 204 13.98 -0.16 -15.53
C ALA A 204 14.74 0.53 -16.68
N VAL A 205 14.52 1.82 -16.90
CA VAL A 205 15.18 2.60 -17.97
C VAL A 205 16.70 2.73 -17.76
N PRO A 206 17.22 3.18 -16.60
CA PRO A 206 18.67 3.24 -16.37
C PRO A 206 19.36 1.89 -16.37
N VAL A 207 18.70 0.83 -15.90
CA VAL A 207 19.23 -0.53 -15.94
C VAL A 207 19.54 -0.98 -17.37
N SER A 208 18.70 -0.60 -18.33
CA SER A 208 18.91 -0.93 -19.73
C SER A 208 20.05 -0.16 -20.40
N LEU A 209 20.36 1.06 -19.89
CA LEU A 209 21.38 1.93 -20.49
C LEU A 209 22.77 1.75 -19.86
N VAL A 210 22.86 1.78 -18.52
CA VAL A 210 24.12 1.65 -17.75
C VAL A 210 23.86 0.82 -16.49
N PRO A 211 24.02 -0.49 -16.54
CA PRO A 211 23.44 -1.41 -15.55
C PRO A 211 24.07 -1.35 -14.15
N LEU A 212 25.23 -0.71 -13.97
CA LEU A 212 25.94 -0.81 -12.69
C LEU A 212 25.93 0.47 -11.83
N VAL A 213 26.00 1.65 -12.42
CA VAL A 213 26.25 2.90 -11.67
C VAL A 213 24.98 3.75 -11.52
N VAL A 214 24.20 3.86 -12.59
CA VAL A 214 23.02 4.75 -12.62
C VAL A 214 21.82 4.21 -11.83
N PRO A 215 21.55 2.89 -11.78
CA PRO A 215 20.42 2.36 -11.02
C PRO A 215 20.52 2.59 -9.50
N ILE A 216 21.71 2.57 -8.91
CA ILE A 216 21.88 2.65 -7.45
C ILE A 216 21.32 3.94 -6.85
N PRO A 217 21.67 5.16 -7.35
CA PRO A 217 21.06 6.40 -6.86
C PRO A 217 19.56 6.45 -7.07
N VAL A 218 19.07 5.91 -8.19
CA VAL A 218 17.63 5.90 -8.53
C VAL A 218 16.86 4.97 -7.58
N MET A 219 17.37 3.77 -7.30
CA MET A 219 16.78 2.84 -6.32
C MET A 219 16.76 3.44 -4.91
N PHE A 220 17.83 4.15 -4.51
CA PHE A 220 17.84 4.84 -3.22
C PHE A 220 16.76 5.93 -3.14
N LEU A 221 16.57 6.68 -4.23
CA LEU A 221 15.53 7.69 -4.33
C LEU A 221 14.14 7.06 -4.28
N GLY A 222 13.92 5.93 -4.96
CA GLY A 222 12.70 5.14 -4.90
C GLY A 222 12.38 4.64 -3.49
N LEU A 223 13.38 4.12 -2.75
CA LEU A 223 13.21 3.73 -1.34
C LEU A 223 12.74 4.90 -0.47
N PHE A 224 13.31 6.07 -0.67
CA PHE A 224 12.93 7.26 0.07
C PHE A 224 11.49 7.70 -0.27
N THR A 225 11.16 7.75 -1.54
CA THR A 225 9.82 8.10 -2.04
C THR A 225 8.75 7.12 -1.54
N SER A 226 9.06 5.83 -1.59
CA SER A 226 8.18 4.76 -1.09
C SER A 226 7.94 4.86 0.42
N GLY A 227 8.96 5.24 1.19
CA GLY A 227 8.81 5.50 2.64
C GLY A 227 7.89 6.69 2.93
N ILE A 228 8.08 7.80 2.20
CA ILE A 228 7.20 8.97 2.29
C ILE A 228 5.77 8.59 1.90
N GLN A 229 5.59 7.77 0.88
CA GLN A 229 4.26 7.33 0.43
C GLN A 229 3.50 6.56 1.50
N ALA A 230 4.18 5.65 2.23
CA ALA A 230 3.57 4.96 3.35
C ALA A 230 3.11 5.94 4.45
N LEU A 231 3.93 6.95 4.74
CA LEU A 231 3.60 8.01 5.69
C LEU A 231 2.39 8.83 5.23
N ILE A 232 2.36 9.26 3.97
CA ILE A 232 1.25 10.02 3.40
C ILE A 232 -0.05 9.21 3.47
N PHE A 233 0.00 7.91 3.13
CA PHE A 233 -1.17 7.05 3.20
C PHE A 233 -1.72 6.96 4.64
N ALA A 234 -0.85 6.70 5.62
CA ALA A 234 -1.24 6.60 7.03
C ALA A 234 -1.79 7.93 7.58
N THR A 235 -1.16 9.04 7.22
CA THR A 235 -1.62 10.39 7.62
C THR A 235 -2.99 10.72 7.05
N LEU A 236 -3.23 10.44 5.78
CA LEU A 236 -4.53 10.67 5.15
C LEU A 236 -5.60 9.72 5.70
N ALA A 237 -5.26 8.46 5.95
CA ALA A 237 -6.18 7.53 6.59
C ALA A 237 -6.60 8.03 7.99
N ALA A 238 -5.65 8.49 8.79
CA ALA A 238 -5.92 9.08 10.10
C ALA A 238 -6.74 10.37 9.99
N ALA A 239 -6.42 11.26 9.03
CA ALA A 239 -7.16 12.50 8.79
C ALA A 239 -8.62 12.23 8.40
N TYR A 240 -8.89 11.26 7.52
CA TYR A 240 -10.27 10.90 7.13
C TYR A 240 -11.07 10.32 8.30
N ILE A 241 -10.41 9.53 9.16
CA ILE A 241 -11.03 9.02 10.38
C ILE A 241 -11.35 10.17 11.34
N GLY A 242 -10.40 11.08 11.57
CA GLY A 242 -10.58 12.28 12.39
C GLY A 242 -11.74 13.15 11.88
N GLU A 243 -11.74 13.51 10.60
CA GLU A 243 -12.81 14.26 9.94
C GLU A 243 -14.20 13.62 10.12
N SER A 244 -14.28 12.28 10.03
CA SER A 244 -15.55 11.56 10.19
C SER A 244 -16.11 11.66 11.61
N MET A 245 -15.22 11.81 12.61
CA MET A 245 -15.57 11.92 14.03
C MET A 245 -15.81 13.36 14.47
N GLU A 246 -15.17 14.36 13.82
CA GLU A 246 -15.40 15.76 14.12
C GLU A 246 -16.84 16.18 13.76
N GLY A 247 -17.53 16.83 14.69
CA GLY A 247 -18.82 17.48 14.41
C GLY A 247 -18.60 18.78 13.65
N HIS A 248 -19.30 19.01 12.56
CA HIS A 248 -19.43 20.36 12.03
C HIS A 248 -20.16 21.22 13.07
N HIS A 249 -19.41 22.10 13.73
CA HIS A 249 -19.97 23.22 14.53
C HIS A 249 -20.47 24.30 13.59
#